data_7e1b2fd386145d968385d51d99cde8c0
#
_entry.id   7e1b2fd386145d968385d51d99cde8c0
#
_cell.length_a   1.000
_cell.length_b   1.000
_cell.length_c   1.000
_cell.angle_alpha   90.00
_cell.angle_beta   90.00
_cell.angle_gamma   90.00
#
_symmetry.space_group_name_H-M   'P 1'
#
loop_
_entity.id
_entity.type
_entity.pdbx_description
1 polymer ?
#
loop_
_entity_poly.entity_id
_entity_poly.type
_entity_poly.pdbx_seq_one_letter_code
_entity_poly.pdbx_strand_id
1 'polypeptide(L)'
;MFLFGCSKEDVVTPKKEFTLSIDSVLTQSGMRSLPKDKNGFYHLKLDETKNQTIHRITGRILLNGKQPTPSEKVEWESNLFWHLKRNDTIATITKSYINYFTGQYTIVKLPPMIASKDELVPTINGSSYSGTNGEFNTMIAPIYTMKGDTMIVKASNYTSKLFDIKKIVLE
;
A
#
# COMPACT_ATOMS: atom_id res chain seq x y z
N MET A 1 29.04 -59.48 -21.65
CA MET A 1 28.76 -58.11 -22.16
C MET A 1 27.60 -57.57 -21.36
N PHE A 2 27.88 -56.81 -20.30
CA PHE A 2 26.83 -56.24 -19.40
C PHE A 2 26.60 -54.82 -19.82
N LEU A 3 25.39 -54.54 -20.29
CA LEU A 3 24.92 -53.19 -20.58
C LEU A 3 24.38 -52.58 -19.29
N PHE A 4 25.11 -51.65 -18.68
CA PHE A 4 24.59 -50.79 -17.62
C PHE A 4 23.69 -49.74 -18.26
N GLY A 5 22.39 -49.92 -18.12
CA GLY A 5 21.41 -48.88 -18.42
C GLY A 5 21.52 -47.77 -17.38
N CYS A 6 22.01 -46.61 -17.78
CA CYS A 6 21.96 -45.38 -16.96
C CYS A 6 20.53 -44.86 -17.00
N SER A 7 19.76 -45.12 -15.95
CA SER A 7 18.45 -44.44 -15.75
C SER A 7 18.74 -42.97 -15.43
N LYS A 8 18.39 -42.08 -16.34
CA LYS A 8 18.28 -40.64 -16.02
C LYS A 8 17.18 -40.51 -14.97
N GLU A 9 17.57 -40.31 -13.73
CA GLU A 9 16.62 -39.74 -12.74
C GLU A 9 16.24 -38.35 -13.23
N ASP A 10 14.98 -38.18 -13.58
CA ASP A 10 14.41 -36.85 -13.82
C ASP A 10 14.50 -36.06 -12.52
N VAL A 11 15.47 -35.17 -12.42
CA VAL A 11 15.58 -34.22 -11.30
C VAL A 11 14.38 -33.30 -11.39
N VAL A 12 13.33 -33.64 -10.64
CA VAL A 12 12.16 -32.80 -10.47
C VAL A 12 12.60 -31.53 -9.74
N THR A 13 12.89 -30.48 -10.50
CA THR A 13 13.20 -29.18 -9.93
C THR A 13 11.97 -28.71 -9.13
N PRO A 14 12.08 -28.46 -7.83
CA PRO A 14 10.93 -28.03 -7.04
C PRO A 14 10.34 -26.74 -7.64
N LYS A 15 9.04 -26.76 -7.91
CA LYS A 15 8.32 -25.62 -8.46
C LYS A 15 8.41 -24.46 -7.46
N LYS A 16 8.97 -23.34 -7.89
CA LYS A 16 9.00 -22.11 -7.09
C LYS A 16 7.57 -21.60 -6.92
N GLU A 17 7.09 -21.56 -5.69
CA GLU A 17 5.75 -21.08 -5.36
C GLU A 17 5.87 -19.76 -4.60
N PHE A 18 5.31 -18.68 -5.19
CA PHE A 18 5.20 -17.39 -4.54
C PHE A 18 3.92 -17.31 -3.72
N THR A 19 3.98 -16.62 -2.61
CA THR A 19 2.80 -16.22 -1.84
C THR A 19 2.80 -14.70 -1.67
N LEU A 20 1.64 -14.06 -1.81
CA LEU A 20 1.43 -12.64 -1.56
C LEU A 20 0.28 -12.51 -0.58
N SER A 21 0.48 -11.74 0.48
CA SER A 21 -0.56 -11.44 1.47
C SER A 21 -0.56 -9.98 1.85
N ILE A 22 -1.75 -9.42 2.06
CA ILE A 22 -1.95 -8.17 2.80
C ILE A 22 -2.11 -8.55 4.27
N ASP A 23 -1.15 -8.17 5.10
CA ASP A 23 -1.08 -8.61 6.50
C ASP A 23 -1.94 -7.73 7.42
N SER A 24 -1.85 -6.42 7.25
CA SER A 24 -2.55 -5.48 8.15
C SER A 24 -2.82 -4.12 7.52
N VAL A 25 -3.85 -3.46 8.05
CA VAL A 25 -4.09 -2.03 7.90
C VAL A 25 -3.73 -1.39 9.23
N LEU A 26 -2.78 -0.48 9.22
CA LEU A 26 -2.22 0.13 10.42
C LEU A 26 -2.81 1.53 10.64
N THR A 27 -2.85 1.98 11.88
CA THR A 27 -3.12 3.38 12.20
C THR A 27 -2.10 4.31 11.53
N GLN A 28 -2.40 5.59 11.42
CA GLN A 28 -1.49 6.58 10.82
C GLN A 28 -0.09 6.56 11.45
N SER A 29 0.01 6.31 12.76
CA SER A 29 1.29 6.15 13.47
C SER A 29 2.05 4.88 13.09
N GLY A 30 1.41 3.93 12.39
CA GLY A 30 2.00 2.64 12.06
C GLY A 30 2.14 1.66 13.22
N MET A 31 1.69 2.03 14.44
CA MET A 31 1.94 1.24 15.66
C MET A 31 0.85 0.22 15.96
N ARG A 32 -0.35 0.38 15.44
CA ARG A 32 -1.48 -0.51 15.75
C ARG A 32 -2.20 -0.93 14.49
N SER A 33 -2.56 -2.21 14.41
CA SER A 33 -3.49 -2.70 13.40
C SER A 33 -4.90 -2.22 13.72
N LEU A 34 -5.67 -1.90 12.67
CA LEU A 34 -7.09 -1.62 12.82
C LEU A 34 -7.82 -2.90 13.29
N PRO A 35 -8.91 -2.75 14.02
CA PRO A 35 -9.74 -3.90 14.42
C PRO A 35 -10.33 -4.59 13.19
N LYS A 36 -10.53 -5.90 13.30
CA LYS A 36 -11.28 -6.71 12.35
C LYS A 36 -12.56 -7.22 12.99
N ASP A 37 -13.63 -7.28 12.21
CA ASP A 37 -14.84 -7.95 12.61
C ASP A 37 -14.74 -9.49 12.45
N LYS A 38 -15.81 -10.20 12.77
CA LYS A 38 -15.91 -11.67 12.63
C LYS A 38 -15.80 -12.16 11.18
N ASN A 39 -16.02 -11.29 10.20
CA ASN A 39 -15.88 -11.59 8.76
C ASN A 39 -14.47 -11.25 8.23
N GLY A 40 -13.59 -10.75 9.08
CA GLY A 40 -12.22 -10.36 8.74
C GLY A 40 -12.10 -8.98 8.07
N PHE A 41 -13.15 -8.16 8.08
CA PHE A 41 -13.12 -6.80 7.55
C PHE A 41 -12.48 -5.86 8.55
N TYR A 42 -11.61 -4.98 8.07
CA TYR A 42 -11.07 -3.91 8.89
C TYR A 42 -12.09 -2.79 9.07
N HIS A 43 -12.05 -2.12 10.22
CA HIS A 43 -12.87 -0.96 10.52
C HIS A 43 -11.99 0.27 10.64
N LEU A 44 -12.24 1.28 9.80
CA LEU A 44 -11.49 2.52 9.75
C LEU A 44 -12.43 3.68 10.06
N LYS A 45 -12.18 4.33 11.20
CA LYS A 45 -12.90 5.53 11.59
C LYS A 45 -12.34 6.72 10.82
N LEU A 46 -13.19 7.39 10.05
CA LEU A 46 -12.83 8.60 9.32
C LEU A 46 -12.87 9.81 10.25
N ASP A 47 -11.94 10.74 10.04
CA ASP A 47 -11.83 11.98 10.79
C ASP A 47 -12.51 13.11 10.00
N GLU A 48 -13.67 13.55 10.47
CA GLU A 48 -14.45 14.62 9.83
C GLU A 48 -13.74 15.98 9.77
N THR A 49 -12.73 16.16 10.62
CA THR A 49 -11.94 17.42 10.66
C THR A 49 -10.82 17.43 9.64
N LYS A 50 -10.60 16.32 8.94
CA LYS A 50 -9.54 16.15 7.95
C LYS A 50 -10.09 15.87 6.57
N ASN A 51 -9.48 16.47 5.56
CA ASN A 51 -9.82 16.16 4.16
C ASN A 51 -9.60 14.67 3.83
N GLN A 52 -8.55 14.07 4.40
CA GLN A 52 -8.19 12.67 4.19
C GLN A 52 -7.79 12.02 5.51
N THR A 53 -8.21 10.77 5.70
CA THR A 53 -7.76 9.94 6.82
C THR A 53 -6.70 8.96 6.32
N ILE A 54 -5.42 9.29 6.59
CA ILE A 54 -4.29 8.53 6.04
C ILE A 54 -3.95 7.36 6.96
N HIS A 55 -3.88 6.16 6.38
CA HIS A 55 -3.46 4.94 7.04
C HIS A 55 -2.45 4.18 6.20
N ARG A 56 -1.64 3.33 6.83
CA ARG A 56 -0.69 2.45 6.15
C ARG A 56 -1.28 1.06 6.00
N ILE A 57 -1.13 0.47 4.83
CA ILE A 57 -1.43 -0.93 4.59
C ILE A 57 -0.12 -1.66 4.29
N THR A 58 0.05 -2.85 4.87
CA THR A 58 1.27 -3.64 4.76
C THR A 58 0.97 -5.05 4.30
N GLY A 59 1.95 -5.66 3.65
CA GLY A 59 1.87 -7.04 3.20
C GLY A 59 3.25 -7.66 3.03
N ARG A 60 3.27 -8.93 2.62
CA ARG A 60 4.50 -9.68 2.32
C ARG A 60 4.38 -10.48 1.04
N ILE A 61 5.53 -10.60 0.37
CA ILE A 61 5.72 -11.53 -0.72
C ILE A 61 6.87 -12.49 -0.36
N LEU A 62 6.57 -13.78 -0.40
CA LEU A 62 7.50 -14.83 0.01
C LEU A 62 7.59 -15.90 -1.08
N LEU A 63 8.76 -16.49 -1.22
CA LEU A 63 8.99 -17.67 -2.02
C LEU A 63 8.88 -18.91 -1.13
N ASN A 64 8.10 -19.91 -1.55
CA ASN A 64 7.82 -21.14 -0.80
C ASN A 64 7.32 -20.88 0.64
N GLY A 65 6.59 -19.77 0.83
CA GLY A 65 5.99 -19.36 2.11
C GLY A 65 6.99 -18.91 3.20
N LYS A 66 8.29 -18.88 2.92
CA LYS A 66 9.33 -18.63 3.93
C LYS A 66 10.40 -17.62 3.51
N GLN A 67 10.86 -17.69 2.27
CA GLN A 67 11.98 -16.87 1.82
C GLN A 67 11.49 -15.49 1.37
N PRO A 68 11.98 -14.39 1.95
CA PRO A 68 11.68 -13.05 1.48
C PRO A 68 12.06 -12.86 0.01
N THR A 69 11.23 -12.12 -0.72
CA THR A 69 11.47 -11.79 -2.11
C THR A 69 11.62 -10.27 -2.26
N PRO A 70 12.84 -9.74 -2.26
CA PRO A 70 13.08 -8.32 -2.37
C PRO A 70 12.88 -7.80 -3.78
N SER A 71 12.62 -6.48 -3.87
CA SER A 71 12.51 -5.73 -5.14
C SER A 71 11.38 -6.16 -6.08
N GLU A 72 10.41 -6.92 -5.55
CA GLU A 72 9.21 -7.26 -6.30
C GLU A 72 8.25 -6.07 -6.35
N LYS A 73 7.79 -5.71 -7.54
CA LYS A 73 6.79 -4.65 -7.72
C LYS A 73 5.41 -5.18 -7.35
N VAL A 74 4.76 -4.45 -6.45
CA VAL A 74 3.36 -4.67 -6.06
C VAL A 74 2.52 -3.49 -6.53
N GLU A 75 1.48 -3.77 -7.27
CA GLU A 75 0.49 -2.80 -7.74
C GLU A 75 -0.72 -2.83 -6.83
N TRP A 76 -1.25 -1.63 -6.54
CA TRP A 76 -2.35 -1.43 -5.63
C TRP A 76 -3.54 -0.81 -6.35
N GLU A 77 -4.71 -1.34 -6.06
CA GLU A 77 -5.98 -0.87 -6.60
C GLU A 77 -7.00 -0.69 -5.48
N SER A 78 -7.91 0.26 -5.65
CA SER A 78 -9.08 0.45 -4.80
C SER A 78 -10.31 0.71 -5.65
N ASN A 79 -11.47 0.33 -5.14
CA ASN A 79 -12.77 0.64 -5.76
C ASN A 79 -13.24 2.07 -5.49
N LEU A 80 -12.58 2.81 -4.57
CA LEU A 80 -12.97 4.16 -4.18
C LEU A 80 -12.03 5.20 -4.75
N PHE A 81 -12.63 6.26 -5.28
CA PHE A 81 -11.96 7.42 -5.85
C PHE A 81 -12.62 8.68 -5.32
N TRP A 82 -11.87 9.75 -5.17
CA TRP A 82 -12.43 11.07 -4.90
C TRP A 82 -12.24 11.98 -6.11
N HIS A 83 -13.21 12.85 -6.31
CA HIS A 83 -13.19 13.78 -7.43
C HIS A 83 -12.48 15.06 -7.04
N LEU A 84 -11.30 15.27 -7.62
CA LEU A 84 -10.56 16.52 -7.53
C LEU A 84 -11.04 17.44 -8.66
N LYS A 85 -11.60 18.57 -8.32
CA LYS A 85 -12.06 19.57 -9.29
C LYS A 85 -10.91 20.52 -9.62
N ARG A 86 -10.95 21.07 -10.84
CA ARG A 86 -10.07 22.17 -11.22
C ARG A 86 -10.18 23.32 -10.20
N ASN A 87 -9.03 23.87 -9.81
CA ASN A 87 -8.85 24.89 -8.79
C ASN A 87 -9.00 24.40 -7.34
N ASP A 88 -9.30 23.14 -7.08
CA ASP A 88 -9.22 22.62 -5.72
C ASP A 88 -7.79 22.67 -5.19
N THR A 89 -7.65 22.93 -3.90
CA THR A 89 -6.35 22.87 -3.23
C THR A 89 -5.96 21.42 -2.96
N ILE A 90 -4.90 20.94 -3.62
CA ILE A 90 -4.38 19.59 -3.44
C ILE A 90 -3.60 19.47 -2.12
N ALA A 91 -2.71 20.42 -1.87
CA ALA A 91 -1.87 20.43 -0.67
C ALA A 91 -1.39 21.82 -0.33
N THR A 92 -1.23 22.09 0.97
CA THR A 92 -0.51 23.25 1.49
C THR A 92 0.88 22.79 1.90
N ILE A 93 1.93 23.35 1.28
CA ILE A 93 3.30 22.95 1.52
C ILE A 93 3.96 23.94 2.45
N THR A 94 4.52 23.42 3.54
CA THR A 94 5.37 24.19 4.45
C THR A 94 6.79 23.62 4.36
N LYS A 95 7.78 24.49 4.12
CA LYS A 95 9.21 24.12 4.19
C LYS A 95 9.84 24.73 5.41
N SER A 96 10.60 23.94 6.15
CA SER A 96 11.45 24.43 7.23
C SER A 96 12.89 24.52 6.76
N TYR A 97 13.54 25.64 7.08
CA TYR A 97 14.96 25.88 6.82
C TYR A 97 15.67 26.09 8.15
N ILE A 98 16.84 25.48 8.29
CA ILE A 98 17.75 25.74 9.41
C ILE A 98 18.85 26.68 8.90
N ASN A 99 19.02 27.80 9.59
CA ASN A 99 20.23 28.58 9.43
C ASN A 99 21.33 27.91 10.25
N TYR A 100 22.26 27.25 9.58
CA TYR A 100 23.34 26.51 10.22
C TYR A 100 24.33 27.37 11.04
N PHE A 101 24.37 28.70 10.81
CA PHE A 101 25.23 29.59 11.57
C PHE A 101 24.58 30.08 12.88
N THR A 102 23.26 30.22 12.88
CA THR A 102 22.54 30.76 14.03
C THR A 102 21.68 29.72 14.75
N GLY A 103 21.50 28.53 14.16
CA GLY A 103 20.59 27.49 14.66
C GLY A 103 19.09 27.84 14.57
N GLN A 104 18.76 28.97 13.95
CA GLN A 104 17.36 29.44 13.86
C GLN A 104 16.58 28.66 12.81
N TYR A 105 15.36 28.29 13.17
CA TYR A 105 14.36 27.71 12.28
C TYR A 105 13.50 28.78 11.63
N THR A 106 13.37 28.74 10.32
CA THR A 106 12.42 29.55 9.56
C THR A 106 11.43 28.64 8.85
N ILE A 107 10.14 28.88 9.08
CA ILE A 107 9.06 28.17 8.42
C ILE A 107 8.50 29.05 7.31
N VAL A 108 8.59 28.58 6.08
CA VAL A 108 8.05 29.29 4.91
C VAL A 108 6.86 28.50 4.37
N LYS A 109 5.69 29.17 4.28
CA LYS A 109 4.54 28.64 3.56
C LYS A 109 4.73 28.92 2.08
N LEU A 110 4.77 27.85 1.29
CA LEU A 110 4.77 27.96 -0.17
C LEU A 110 3.35 28.15 -0.70
N PRO A 111 3.18 28.66 -1.94
CA PRO A 111 1.89 28.68 -2.58
C PRO A 111 1.27 27.27 -2.57
N PRO A 112 -0.06 27.16 -2.34
CA PRO A 112 -0.72 25.87 -2.35
C PRO A 112 -0.65 25.23 -3.74
N MET A 113 -0.54 23.92 -3.79
CA MET A 113 -0.69 23.17 -5.03
C MET A 113 -2.17 23.16 -5.41
N ILE A 114 -2.46 23.63 -6.61
CA ILE A 114 -3.83 23.74 -7.13
C ILE A 114 -4.02 22.72 -8.26
N ALA A 115 -5.18 22.06 -8.28
CA ALA A 115 -5.56 21.17 -9.37
C ALA A 115 -5.73 21.95 -10.68
N SER A 116 -5.03 21.50 -11.73
CA SER A 116 -5.08 22.14 -13.06
C SER A 116 -6.27 21.68 -13.90
N LYS A 117 -6.86 20.55 -13.54
CA LYS A 117 -7.98 19.90 -14.25
C LYS A 117 -8.83 19.09 -13.28
N ASP A 118 -10.02 18.69 -13.74
CA ASP A 118 -10.82 17.67 -13.04
C ASP A 118 -10.15 16.31 -13.15
N GLU A 119 -10.06 15.57 -12.04
CA GLU A 119 -9.38 14.28 -11.99
C GLU A 119 -10.02 13.35 -10.95
N LEU A 120 -10.10 12.06 -11.28
CA LEU A 120 -10.41 11.02 -10.30
C LEU A 120 -9.13 10.55 -9.65
N VAL A 121 -9.03 10.78 -8.35
CA VAL A 121 -7.85 10.40 -7.55
C VAL A 121 -8.15 9.13 -6.78
N PRO A 122 -7.36 8.06 -6.95
CA PRO A 122 -7.55 6.84 -6.18
C PRO A 122 -7.25 7.07 -4.70
N THR A 123 -7.98 6.36 -3.83
CA THR A 123 -7.79 6.43 -2.37
C THR A 123 -6.58 5.64 -1.89
N ILE A 124 -5.77 5.11 -2.80
CA ILE A 124 -4.57 4.32 -2.52
C ILE A 124 -3.43 4.70 -3.47
N ASN A 125 -2.19 4.68 -2.99
CA ASN A 125 -1.03 4.86 -3.86
C ASN A 125 -0.83 3.65 -4.77
N GLY A 126 -0.57 3.88 -6.06
CA GLY A 126 -0.65 2.88 -7.12
C GLY A 126 0.41 1.78 -7.10
N SER A 127 1.59 1.97 -6.52
CA SER A 127 2.62 0.91 -6.47
C SER A 127 3.60 1.05 -5.33
N SER A 128 4.20 -0.07 -4.96
CA SER A 128 5.30 -0.18 -4.00
C SER A 128 6.24 -1.33 -4.39
N TYR A 129 7.40 -1.41 -3.72
CA TYR A 129 8.35 -2.50 -3.90
C TYR A 129 8.59 -3.20 -2.58
N SER A 130 8.80 -4.51 -2.64
CA SER A 130 9.16 -5.28 -1.45
C SER A 130 10.59 -4.97 -1.00
N GLY A 131 10.79 -4.84 0.30
CA GLY A 131 12.08 -4.70 0.94
C GLY A 131 12.84 -6.01 1.08
N THR A 132 14.00 -5.97 1.73
CA THR A 132 14.88 -7.13 1.94
C THR A 132 14.23 -8.27 2.72
N ASN A 133 13.23 -7.96 3.55
CA ASN A 133 12.45 -8.94 4.33
C ASN A 133 11.16 -9.38 3.63
N GLY A 134 10.98 -9.01 2.34
CA GLY A 134 9.79 -9.30 1.55
C GLY A 134 8.56 -8.44 1.91
N GLU A 135 8.67 -7.52 2.86
CA GLU A 135 7.59 -6.61 3.23
C GLU A 135 7.41 -5.51 2.20
N PHE A 136 6.16 -5.18 1.91
CA PHE A 136 5.78 -4.04 1.09
C PHE A 136 4.66 -3.26 1.78
N ASN A 137 4.55 -1.99 1.47
CA ASN A 137 3.52 -1.16 2.07
C ASN A 137 3.12 -0.01 1.14
N THR A 138 1.93 0.53 1.41
CA THR A 138 1.43 1.73 0.76
C THR A 138 0.55 2.52 1.72
N MET A 139 0.09 3.69 1.28
CA MET A 139 -0.85 4.52 2.02
C MET A 139 -2.22 4.45 1.38
N ILE A 140 -3.25 4.37 2.22
CA ILE A 140 -4.63 4.60 1.85
C ILE A 140 -5.09 5.93 2.45
N ALA A 141 -5.93 6.64 1.71
CA ALA A 141 -6.35 8.00 2.08
C ALA A 141 -7.82 8.24 1.71
N PRO A 142 -8.79 7.49 2.29
CA PRO A 142 -10.20 7.78 2.10
C PRO A 142 -10.58 9.14 2.70
N ILE A 143 -11.60 9.77 2.12
CA ILE A 143 -12.14 11.06 2.57
C ILE A 143 -13.42 10.84 3.37
N TYR A 144 -13.79 11.82 4.21
CA TYR A 144 -14.94 11.70 5.12
C TYR A 144 -16.27 11.44 4.42
N THR A 145 -16.46 11.96 3.20
CA THR A 145 -17.70 11.74 2.42
C THR A 145 -17.92 10.29 2.00
N MET A 146 -16.91 9.41 2.16
CA MET A 146 -17.00 7.96 1.90
C MET A 146 -17.44 7.17 3.14
N LYS A 147 -17.83 7.85 4.21
CA LYS A 147 -18.36 7.22 5.42
C LYS A 147 -19.60 6.37 5.08
N GLY A 148 -19.58 5.13 5.54
CA GLY A 148 -20.62 4.11 5.23
C GLY A 148 -20.27 3.20 4.05
N ASP A 149 -19.25 3.57 3.24
CA ASP A 149 -18.80 2.72 2.14
C ASP A 149 -17.87 1.59 2.63
N THR A 150 -17.71 0.59 1.77
CA THR A 150 -16.69 -0.44 1.94
C THR A 150 -15.60 -0.27 0.89
N MET A 151 -14.41 0.08 1.35
CA MET A 151 -13.22 0.16 0.52
C MET A 151 -12.66 -1.24 0.29
N ILE A 152 -12.52 -1.63 -0.97
CA ILE A 152 -11.90 -2.89 -1.38
C ILE A 152 -10.50 -2.55 -1.87
N VAL A 153 -9.49 -3.08 -1.19
CA VAL A 153 -8.09 -2.91 -1.57
C VAL A 153 -7.55 -4.20 -2.12
N LYS A 154 -6.94 -4.13 -3.29
CA LYS A 154 -6.25 -5.25 -3.95
C LYS A 154 -4.77 -4.92 -4.09
N ALA A 155 -3.93 -5.85 -3.66
CA ALA A 155 -2.50 -5.88 -3.96
C ALA A 155 -2.23 -6.96 -4.98
N SER A 156 -1.48 -6.68 -6.04
CA SER A 156 -1.11 -7.67 -7.06
C SER A 156 0.37 -7.57 -7.40
N ASN A 157 1.02 -8.74 -7.54
CA ASN A 157 2.39 -8.80 -8.03
C ASN A 157 2.38 -9.09 -9.54
N TYR A 158 3.00 -8.24 -10.32
CA TYR A 158 3.01 -8.35 -11.78
C TYR A 158 3.72 -9.64 -12.26
N THR A 159 4.81 -10.01 -11.64
CA THR A 159 5.66 -11.14 -12.04
C THR A 159 4.97 -12.48 -11.80
N SER A 160 4.47 -12.69 -10.58
CA SER A 160 3.85 -13.97 -10.17
C SER A 160 2.36 -14.08 -10.51
N LYS A 161 1.71 -12.97 -10.90
CA LYS A 161 0.26 -12.86 -11.13
C LYS A 161 -0.60 -13.13 -9.89
N LEU A 162 0.02 -13.17 -8.72
CA LEU A 162 -0.69 -13.33 -7.46
C LEU A 162 -1.34 -12.04 -7.02
N PHE A 163 -2.44 -12.17 -6.30
CA PHE A 163 -3.10 -11.04 -5.66
C PHE A 163 -3.72 -11.44 -4.32
N ASP A 164 -3.93 -10.44 -3.47
CA ASP A 164 -4.73 -10.54 -2.24
C ASP A 164 -5.66 -9.34 -2.13
N ILE A 165 -6.80 -9.54 -1.49
CA ILE A 165 -7.85 -8.52 -1.35
C ILE A 165 -8.22 -8.38 0.12
N LYS A 166 -8.34 -7.13 0.58
CA LYS A 166 -8.89 -6.81 1.90
C LYS A 166 -10.05 -5.82 1.76
N LYS A 167 -10.99 -5.94 2.68
CA LYS A 167 -12.14 -5.05 2.80
C LYS A 167 -11.99 -4.20 4.06
N ILE A 168 -12.29 -2.91 3.91
CA ILE A 168 -12.19 -1.90 4.97
C ILE A 168 -13.52 -1.16 5.01
N VAL A 169 -14.25 -1.30 6.11
CA VAL A 169 -15.48 -0.55 6.36
C VAL A 169 -15.10 0.85 6.84
N LEU A 170 -15.64 1.87 6.22
CA LEU A 170 -15.38 3.28 6.53
C LEU A 170 -16.48 3.82 7.47
N GLU A 171 -16.11 4.22 8.71
CA GLU A 171 -17.01 4.64 9.79
C GLU A 171 -16.89 6.10 10.17
#